data_0de7ff766e7179c6416d26bf144caccd
#
_entry.id   0de7ff766e7179c6416d26bf144caccd
#
_cell.length_a   1.000
_cell.length_b   1.000
_cell.length_c   1.000
_cell.angle_alpha   90.00
_cell.angle_beta   90.00
_cell.angle_gamma   90.00
#
_symmetry.space_group_name_H-M   'P 1'
#
loop_
_entity.id
_entity.type
_entity.pdbx_description
1 polymer ?
#
loop_
_entity_poly.entity_id
_entity_poly.type
_entity_poly.pdbx_seq_one_letter_code
_entity_poly.pdbx_strand_id
1 'polypeptide(L)'
;MILPDRWGQGQLFAFSALDGRALAGDDFPGMLCGDRVGVRFFSHVRRELAIVPLSGPGLTFDAVTSDCLVFGFPGQERMRMVYARPHLIIGSVAGCAMPAVFVEGPCRPERDGDTEIHDTLDGDVTALARCGDRFAFAFGHSREEAILLAREGLALSPEEEQARKLSFYARHGVGDDHPYARLYAKCLSVMKSQLYAPEGEFATVWSTPDRLPHQHMWLWDSIFHAVGFRHVDATLAQDLIRAVWVHQRPDGFIPHMADVGLTSDITQPPVIAWGAWQVYAFTRDDSFLREAYEHNARFLAWCRVSRRLTARELYTWNTTSDVNCRCDESGMDNSPRFDVPGPLAAIDFSCYMANDVRHMALMARTLGLEEDAARYDGWFRQIRDDVNAALWSEEDGFYFDLDLSAGRLHRVWSAASFLPLFAGVCPPDRAGRLAEHLQDPASFATVFPIPSISRKDPTFGTDMWRGPVWLNMNHMICEGLRRYGCTALAEDILRKTVRFADQWYRDDGVIYEFYDSSNLRAPSRLNRKGAPFEPYHIDVRLQAIRDYGWSSTLLLDMLRQLYPEKR
;
A
#
# COMPACT_ATOMS: atom_id res chain seq x y z
N MET A 1 -18.26 13.96 -12.57
CA MET A 1 -17.15 13.14 -12.05
C MET A 1 -16.41 13.96 -11.02
N ILE A 2 -16.36 13.47 -9.79
CA ILE A 2 -15.61 14.10 -8.70
C ILE A 2 -14.19 13.54 -8.72
N LEU A 3 -13.19 14.42 -8.66
CA LEU A 3 -11.77 14.09 -8.68
C LEU A 3 -11.10 14.48 -7.36
N PRO A 4 -9.91 13.93 -7.04
CA PRO A 4 -9.08 14.46 -5.97
C PRO A 4 -8.72 15.91 -6.25
N ASP A 5 -8.93 16.79 -5.28
CA ASP A 5 -8.79 18.24 -5.41
C ASP A 5 -7.94 18.87 -4.29
N ARG A 6 -7.18 18.06 -3.57
CA ARG A 6 -6.31 18.49 -2.48
C ARG A 6 -4.84 18.32 -2.83
N TRP A 7 -4.11 19.40 -2.64
CA TRP A 7 -2.66 19.44 -2.74
C TRP A 7 -2.03 18.91 -1.44
N GLY A 8 -1.28 17.83 -1.53
CA GLY A 8 -0.67 17.19 -0.37
C GLY A 8 0.85 17.13 -0.47
N GLN A 9 1.54 17.58 0.57
CA GLN A 9 2.98 17.42 0.67
C GLN A 9 3.35 15.94 0.66
N GLY A 10 4.26 15.57 -0.24
CA GLY A 10 4.68 14.18 -0.43
C GLY A 10 3.66 13.32 -1.19
N GLN A 11 2.67 13.94 -1.83
CA GLN A 11 1.78 13.25 -2.73
C GLN A 11 2.56 12.68 -3.92
N LEU A 12 2.29 11.43 -4.26
CA LEU A 12 2.91 10.77 -5.40
C LEU A 12 2.38 11.36 -6.72
N PHE A 13 3.31 11.77 -7.59
CA PHE A 13 3.03 12.22 -8.95
C PHE A 13 3.94 11.45 -9.91
N ALA A 14 3.37 10.55 -10.72
CA ALA A 14 4.11 9.55 -11.45
C ALA A 14 3.40 9.08 -12.72
N PHE A 15 4.19 8.68 -13.71
CA PHE A 15 3.67 7.97 -14.86
C PHE A 15 3.35 6.52 -14.49
N SER A 16 2.20 6.01 -14.94
CA SER A 16 1.73 4.66 -14.64
C SER A 16 1.94 3.70 -15.80
N ALA A 17 2.22 2.43 -15.48
CA ALA A 17 2.21 1.34 -16.44
C ALA A 17 0.89 1.15 -17.20
N LEU A 18 -0.23 1.66 -16.68
CA LEU A 18 -1.52 1.63 -17.40
C LEU A 18 -1.55 2.57 -18.62
N ASP A 19 -0.64 3.53 -18.68
CA ASP A 19 -0.54 4.51 -19.79
C ASP A 19 0.63 4.25 -20.72
N GLY A 20 1.47 3.29 -20.38
CA GLY A 20 2.66 2.93 -21.15
C GLY A 20 3.75 2.27 -20.30
N ARG A 21 5.00 2.34 -20.75
CA ARG A 21 6.12 1.71 -20.07
C ARG A 21 6.59 2.56 -18.90
N ALA A 22 6.28 2.16 -17.68
CA ALA A 22 6.80 2.72 -16.43
C ALA A 22 7.54 1.60 -15.69
N LEU A 23 8.86 1.66 -15.65
CA LEU A 23 9.75 0.64 -15.08
C LEU A 23 10.30 1.10 -13.73
N ALA A 24 10.61 0.16 -12.83
CA ALA A 24 11.23 0.45 -11.54
C ALA A 24 12.68 0.93 -11.68
N GLY A 25 13.37 0.45 -12.70
CA GLY A 25 14.75 0.84 -13.00
C GLY A 25 14.89 2.19 -13.70
N ASP A 26 13.78 2.83 -14.11
CA ASP A 26 13.83 4.18 -14.66
C ASP A 26 14.03 5.16 -13.52
N ASP A 27 15.03 6.04 -13.64
CA ASP A 27 15.18 7.17 -12.72
C ASP A 27 13.94 8.05 -12.78
N PHE A 28 13.39 8.36 -11.59
CA PHE A 28 12.04 8.76 -11.65
C PHE A 28 11.70 9.65 -10.50
N PRO A 29 10.70 10.11 -10.53
CA PRO A 29 9.61 10.93 -10.51
C PRO A 29 8.99 11.22 -9.23
N GLY A 30 8.67 12.16 -9.07
CA GLY A 30 7.76 13.06 -8.81
C GLY A 30 6.93 12.88 -7.58
N MET A 31 7.36 13.54 -6.49
CA MET A 31 6.43 13.95 -5.45
C MET A 31 6.15 15.43 -5.60
N LEU A 32 4.90 15.85 -5.30
CA LEU A 32 4.53 17.25 -5.33
C LEU A 32 5.27 18.04 -4.24
N CYS A 33 5.68 19.25 -4.56
CA CYS A 33 6.33 20.14 -3.61
C CYS A 33 5.32 20.69 -2.59
N GLY A 34 5.70 20.72 -1.33
CA GLY A 34 4.80 21.13 -0.26
C GLY A 34 4.42 22.60 -0.25
N ASP A 35 5.33 23.48 -0.66
CA ASP A 35 5.19 24.95 -0.61
C ASP A 35 4.90 25.58 -1.98
N ARG A 36 4.93 24.80 -3.04
CA ARG A 36 4.69 25.24 -4.43
C ARG A 36 3.91 24.20 -5.20
N VAL A 37 3.26 24.66 -6.26
CA VAL A 37 2.69 23.76 -7.25
C VAL A 37 3.82 23.33 -8.17
N GLY A 38 4.23 22.06 -8.06
CA GLY A 38 5.33 21.53 -8.83
C GLY A 38 5.60 20.06 -8.55
N VAL A 39 6.61 19.53 -9.20
CA VAL A 39 7.09 18.16 -9.02
C VAL A 39 8.59 18.15 -8.82
N ARG A 40 9.08 17.12 -8.17
CA ARG A 40 10.49 16.78 -8.10
C ARG A 40 10.78 15.56 -8.95
N PHE A 41 11.90 15.60 -9.66
CA PHE A 41 12.52 14.42 -10.22
C PHE A 41 13.61 13.92 -9.27
N PHE A 42 13.67 12.63 -9.11
CA PHE A 42 14.65 11.93 -8.29
C PHE A 42 15.56 11.13 -9.19
N SER A 43 16.75 11.62 -9.34
CA SER A 43 17.92 10.94 -9.85
C SER A 43 19.05 11.18 -8.87
N HIS A 44 20.28 10.99 -9.27
CA HIS A 44 21.47 11.33 -8.46
C HIS A 44 21.47 12.79 -7.99
N VAL A 45 20.86 13.70 -8.76
CA VAL A 45 20.64 15.09 -8.36
C VAL A 45 19.17 15.43 -8.39
N ARG A 46 18.66 15.92 -7.27
CA ARG A 46 17.26 16.33 -7.16
C ARG A 46 16.98 17.58 -7.99
N ARG A 47 15.94 17.51 -8.79
CA ARG A 47 15.45 18.61 -9.61
C ARG A 47 13.99 18.83 -9.35
N GLU A 48 13.59 20.07 -9.31
CA GLU A 48 12.23 20.49 -9.05
C GLU A 48 11.73 21.41 -10.16
N LEU A 49 10.59 21.07 -10.74
CA LEU A 49 9.81 21.98 -11.57
C LEU A 49 8.76 22.65 -10.69
N ALA A 50 8.86 23.93 -10.46
CA ALA A 50 7.85 24.71 -9.74
C ALA A 50 7.14 25.68 -10.69
N ILE A 51 5.82 25.83 -10.52
CA ILE A 51 4.98 26.68 -11.37
C ILE A 51 4.56 27.93 -10.62
N VAL A 52 3.91 27.78 -9.46
CA VAL A 52 3.42 28.88 -8.65
C VAL A 52 3.55 28.56 -7.15
N PRO A 53 3.63 29.56 -6.27
CA PRO A 53 3.49 29.34 -4.83
C PRO A 53 2.10 28.79 -4.49
N LEU A 54 2.01 27.86 -3.53
CA LEU A 54 0.72 27.36 -3.00
C LEU A 54 -0.09 28.43 -2.29
N SER A 55 0.55 29.42 -1.70
CA SER A 55 -0.02 30.42 -0.81
C SER A 55 -0.63 31.64 -1.52
N GLY A 56 -1.09 31.51 -2.74
CA GLY A 56 -1.82 32.58 -3.41
C GLY A 56 -3.29 32.64 -2.95
N PRO A 57 -3.84 33.80 -2.59
CA PRO A 57 -5.25 33.89 -2.22
C PRO A 57 -6.14 33.44 -3.39
N GLY A 58 -7.00 32.43 -3.10
CA GLY A 58 -7.96 31.91 -4.06
C GLY A 58 -7.46 30.83 -5.01
N LEU A 59 -6.25 30.30 -4.86
CA LEU A 59 -5.79 29.14 -5.63
C LEU A 59 -6.72 27.94 -5.35
N THR A 60 -7.25 27.34 -6.41
CA THR A 60 -8.14 26.18 -6.33
C THR A 60 -7.68 25.08 -7.28
N PHE A 61 -7.99 23.83 -6.94
CA PHE A 61 -7.64 22.66 -7.71
C PHE A 61 -8.92 21.99 -8.22
N ASP A 62 -8.98 21.67 -9.51
CA ASP A 62 -10.05 20.88 -10.12
C ASP A 62 -9.68 19.39 -10.15
N ALA A 63 -8.39 19.09 -10.28
CA ALA A 63 -7.86 17.74 -10.23
C ALA A 63 -6.42 17.73 -9.69
N VAL A 64 -6.16 16.86 -8.73
CA VAL A 64 -4.82 16.55 -8.19
C VAL A 64 -4.67 15.04 -8.17
N THR A 65 -4.52 14.45 -9.35
CA THR A 65 -4.26 13.01 -9.48
C THR A 65 -2.75 12.72 -9.45
N SER A 66 -2.40 11.47 -9.45
CA SER A 66 -0.99 11.05 -9.49
C SER A 66 -0.26 11.37 -10.80
N ASP A 67 -0.96 11.76 -11.85
CA ASP A 67 -0.39 12.01 -13.17
C ASP A 67 -0.99 13.22 -13.91
N CYS A 68 -1.94 13.92 -13.27
CA CYS A 68 -2.58 15.11 -13.85
C CYS A 68 -2.93 16.12 -12.75
N LEU A 69 -2.52 17.36 -12.95
CA LEU A 69 -2.81 18.49 -12.08
C LEU A 69 -3.54 19.58 -12.87
N VAL A 70 -4.73 19.99 -12.40
CA VAL A 70 -5.51 21.09 -12.98
C VAL A 70 -5.87 22.06 -11.86
N PHE A 71 -5.45 23.32 -12.01
CA PHE A 71 -5.60 24.32 -10.96
C PHE A 71 -5.72 25.74 -11.54
N GLY A 72 -6.05 26.72 -10.72
CA GLY A 72 -6.09 28.12 -11.14
C GLY A 72 -6.67 29.04 -10.07
N PHE A 73 -6.70 30.32 -10.39
CA PHE A 73 -7.32 31.35 -9.56
C PHE A 73 -8.74 31.68 -10.07
N PRO A 74 -9.63 32.21 -9.21
CA PRO A 74 -10.96 32.60 -9.61
C PRO A 74 -10.95 33.59 -10.77
N GLY A 75 -11.74 33.30 -11.82
CA GLY A 75 -11.86 34.16 -12.99
C GLY A 75 -10.71 34.10 -14.00
N GLN A 76 -9.74 33.22 -13.79
CA GLN A 76 -8.64 32.96 -14.73
C GLN A 76 -8.85 31.63 -15.45
N GLU A 77 -8.19 31.46 -16.60
CA GLU A 77 -8.10 30.18 -17.27
C GLU A 77 -7.37 29.16 -16.40
N ARG A 78 -7.71 27.87 -16.58
CA ARG A 78 -7.08 26.79 -15.82
C ARG A 78 -5.68 26.48 -16.34
N MET A 79 -4.76 26.37 -15.41
CA MET A 79 -3.44 25.83 -15.64
C MET A 79 -3.47 24.32 -15.54
N ARG A 80 -2.63 23.65 -16.28
CA ARG A 80 -2.51 22.20 -16.25
C ARG A 80 -1.08 21.73 -16.35
N MET A 81 -0.87 20.57 -15.73
CA MET A 81 0.38 19.85 -15.77
C MET A 81 0.04 18.35 -15.84
N VAL A 82 0.59 17.66 -16.83
CA VAL A 82 0.24 16.26 -17.12
C VAL A 82 1.51 15.47 -17.35
N TYR A 83 1.59 14.30 -16.73
CA TYR A 83 2.63 13.32 -17.04
C TYR A 83 2.31 12.63 -18.37
N ALA A 84 2.91 13.07 -19.47
CA ALA A 84 2.60 12.56 -20.81
C ALA A 84 3.34 11.24 -21.12
N ARG A 85 4.58 11.10 -20.64
CA ARG A 85 5.45 9.91 -20.78
C ARG A 85 6.29 9.74 -19.50
N PRO A 86 7.02 8.63 -19.30
CA PRO A 86 7.77 8.38 -18.05
C PRO A 86 8.66 9.55 -17.60
N HIS A 87 9.37 10.17 -18.53
CA HIS A 87 10.32 11.25 -18.23
C HIS A 87 9.85 12.61 -18.81
N LEU A 88 8.56 12.77 -19.09
CA LEU A 88 8.03 13.95 -19.75
C LEU A 88 6.76 14.46 -19.09
N ILE A 89 6.82 15.68 -18.59
CA ILE A 89 5.68 16.47 -18.13
C ILE A 89 5.43 17.59 -19.13
N ILE A 90 4.17 17.74 -19.55
CA ILE A 90 3.73 18.85 -20.38
C ILE A 90 2.67 19.67 -19.67
N GLY A 91 2.53 20.93 -20.06
CA GLY A 91 1.50 21.75 -19.44
C GLY A 91 1.24 23.06 -20.17
N SER A 92 0.25 23.79 -19.64
CA SER A 92 -0.08 25.16 -20.06
C SER A 92 -0.31 26.05 -18.84
N VAL A 93 0.09 27.32 -18.94
CA VAL A 93 0.07 28.31 -17.84
C VAL A 93 -0.67 29.58 -18.27
N ALA A 94 -1.95 29.53 -18.38
CA ALA A 94 -2.77 30.65 -18.82
C ALA A 94 -2.63 31.87 -17.90
N GLY A 95 -1.88 32.88 -18.34
CA GLY A 95 -1.74 34.16 -17.63
C GLY A 95 -0.89 34.14 -16.37
N CYS A 96 -0.15 33.08 -16.08
CA CYS A 96 0.73 32.96 -14.92
C CYS A 96 2.21 33.00 -15.29
N ALA A 97 3.07 33.06 -14.24
CA ALA A 97 4.49 32.89 -14.42
C ALA A 97 4.81 31.52 -15.00
N MET A 98 5.68 31.49 -16.00
CA MET A 98 6.18 30.24 -16.57
C MET A 98 6.92 29.40 -15.52
N PRO A 99 6.84 28.06 -15.60
CA PRO A 99 7.54 27.18 -14.68
C PRO A 99 9.05 27.44 -14.69
N ALA A 100 9.65 27.25 -13.53
CA ALA A 100 11.09 27.38 -13.34
C ALA A 100 11.64 26.07 -12.75
N VAL A 101 12.85 25.70 -13.19
CA VAL A 101 13.56 24.54 -12.67
C VAL A 101 14.46 24.95 -11.52
N PHE A 102 14.37 24.25 -10.42
CA PHE A 102 15.28 24.38 -9.28
C PHE A 102 16.13 23.11 -9.19
N VAL A 103 17.43 23.28 -9.04
CA VAL A 103 18.39 22.19 -8.96
C VAL A 103 19.10 22.25 -7.62
N GLU A 104 19.11 21.14 -6.91
CA GLU A 104 19.89 21.00 -5.68
C GLU A 104 21.36 20.72 -6.07
N GLY A 105 22.25 21.68 -5.79
CA GLY A 105 23.68 21.58 -6.13
C GLY A 105 24.17 22.61 -7.16
N PRO A 106 25.45 22.58 -7.51
CA PRO A 106 26.05 23.53 -8.45
C PRO A 106 25.65 23.18 -9.89
N CYS A 107 24.61 23.80 -10.38
CA CYS A 107 24.18 23.69 -11.76
C CYS A 107 23.99 25.09 -12.36
N ARG A 108 24.53 25.30 -13.56
CA ARG A 108 24.26 26.52 -14.33
C ARG A 108 23.35 26.17 -15.49
N PRO A 109 22.20 26.85 -15.62
CA PRO A 109 21.36 26.65 -16.78
C PRO A 109 22.04 27.12 -18.04
N GLU A 110 21.99 26.33 -19.07
CA GLU A 110 22.32 26.68 -20.42
C GLU A 110 21.08 26.83 -21.27
N ARG A 111 21.20 27.41 -22.47
CA ARG A 111 20.09 27.54 -23.40
C ARG A 111 20.48 27.04 -24.79
N ASP A 112 19.56 26.28 -25.37
CA ASP A 112 19.57 25.92 -26.78
C ASP A 112 18.22 26.34 -27.39
N GLY A 113 18.23 27.53 -28.04
CA GLY A 113 17.01 28.18 -28.52
C GLY A 113 16.04 28.49 -27.37
N ASP A 114 14.81 27.97 -27.46
CA ASP A 114 13.75 28.14 -26.45
C ASP A 114 13.83 27.13 -25.30
N THR A 115 14.86 26.28 -25.30
CA THR A 115 15.02 25.21 -24.30
C THR A 115 16.06 25.60 -23.27
N GLU A 116 15.71 25.58 -22.00
CA GLU A 116 16.59 25.73 -20.86
C GLU A 116 17.07 24.35 -20.40
N ILE A 117 18.37 24.17 -20.22
CA ILE A 117 19.01 22.88 -19.97
C ILE A 117 19.78 22.97 -18.66
N HIS A 118 19.62 21.96 -17.83
CA HIS A 118 20.28 21.82 -16.54
C HIS A 118 21.03 20.48 -16.50
N ASP A 119 22.31 20.53 -16.83
CA ASP A 119 23.23 19.40 -16.68
C ASP A 119 23.70 19.29 -15.23
N THR A 120 24.06 18.08 -14.80
CA THR A 120 24.69 17.83 -13.51
C THR A 120 26.03 17.14 -13.71
N LEU A 121 26.83 17.11 -12.63
CA LEU A 121 28.09 16.38 -12.62
C LEU A 121 27.92 14.86 -12.75
N ASP A 122 26.71 14.35 -12.47
CA ASP A 122 26.40 12.92 -12.51
C ASP A 122 25.88 12.43 -13.87
N GLY A 123 25.80 13.33 -14.85
CA GLY A 123 25.42 13.01 -16.23
C GLY A 123 23.91 13.09 -16.53
N ASP A 124 23.07 13.26 -15.52
CA ASP A 124 21.64 13.46 -15.71
C ASP A 124 21.32 14.88 -16.19
N VAL A 125 20.34 15.00 -17.06
CA VAL A 125 19.96 16.26 -17.69
C VAL A 125 18.47 16.49 -17.57
N THR A 126 18.07 17.72 -17.26
CA THR A 126 16.69 18.15 -17.46
C THR A 126 16.63 19.26 -18.51
N ALA A 127 15.57 19.25 -19.31
CA ALA A 127 15.29 20.26 -20.31
C ALA A 127 13.89 20.84 -20.11
N LEU A 128 13.77 22.16 -20.10
CA LEU A 128 12.51 22.89 -20.06
C LEU A 128 12.34 23.68 -21.33
N ALA A 129 11.50 23.21 -22.24
CA ALA A 129 11.13 23.90 -23.45
C ALA A 129 9.85 24.73 -23.25
N ARG A 130 9.78 25.92 -23.88
CA ARG A 130 8.64 26.83 -23.77
C ARG A 130 8.21 27.34 -25.14
N CYS A 131 6.89 27.47 -25.36
CA CYS A 131 6.34 28.06 -26.54
C CYS A 131 4.96 28.69 -26.20
N GLY A 132 4.87 30.03 -26.23
CA GLY A 132 3.69 30.76 -25.84
C GLY A 132 3.33 30.50 -24.38
N ASP A 133 2.15 29.96 -24.15
CA ASP A 133 1.64 29.57 -22.82
C ASP A 133 1.92 28.08 -22.47
N ARG A 134 2.60 27.35 -23.36
CA ARG A 134 2.90 25.93 -23.19
C ARG A 134 4.34 25.71 -22.71
N PHE A 135 4.51 24.61 -22.00
CA PHE A 135 5.82 24.12 -21.60
C PHE A 135 5.90 22.59 -21.69
N ALA A 136 7.12 22.09 -21.82
CA ALA A 136 7.45 20.68 -21.67
C ALA A 136 8.72 20.56 -20.83
N PHE A 137 8.63 19.78 -19.75
CA PHE A 137 9.73 19.49 -18.84
C PHE A 137 10.11 18.02 -18.99
N ALA A 138 11.34 17.79 -19.42
CA ALA A 138 11.86 16.44 -19.67
C ALA A 138 13.08 16.15 -18.80
N PHE A 139 13.24 14.88 -18.49
CA PHE A 139 14.40 14.28 -17.86
C PHE A 139 15.06 13.30 -18.84
N GLY A 140 16.37 13.26 -18.90
CA GLY A 140 17.12 12.33 -19.76
C GLY A 140 18.48 11.99 -19.18
N HIS A 141 19.01 10.84 -19.61
CA HIS A 141 20.37 10.38 -19.27
C HIS A 141 21.44 10.98 -20.20
N SER A 142 21.01 11.78 -21.16
CA SER A 142 21.87 12.59 -22.02
C SER A 142 21.19 13.91 -22.36
N ARG A 143 22.03 14.89 -22.79
CA ARG A 143 21.57 16.20 -23.20
C ARG A 143 20.69 16.14 -24.45
N GLU A 144 21.07 15.34 -25.41
CA GLU A 144 20.33 15.12 -26.65
C GLU A 144 18.96 14.53 -26.37
N GLU A 145 18.88 13.54 -25.48
CA GLU A 145 17.64 12.89 -25.08
C GLU A 145 16.68 13.86 -24.40
N ALA A 146 17.16 14.58 -23.38
CA ALA A 146 16.33 15.55 -22.65
C ALA A 146 15.79 16.66 -23.55
N ILE A 147 16.62 17.22 -24.43
CA ILE A 147 16.23 18.27 -25.40
C ILE A 147 15.19 17.73 -26.38
N LEU A 148 15.46 16.56 -26.97
CA LEU A 148 14.56 15.94 -27.95
C LEU A 148 13.18 15.70 -27.31
N LEU A 149 13.16 15.10 -26.13
CA LEU A 149 11.93 14.78 -25.42
C LEU A 149 11.14 16.05 -25.04
N ALA A 150 11.82 17.11 -24.59
CA ALA A 150 11.17 18.39 -24.28
C ALA A 150 10.56 19.04 -25.54
N ARG A 151 11.27 19.01 -26.67
CA ARG A 151 10.77 19.55 -27.95
C ARG A 151 9.59 18.72 -28.50
N GLU A 152 9.65 17.40 -28.43
CA GLU A 152 8.53 16.54 -28.76
C GLU A 152 7.31 16.83 -27.86
N GLY A 153 7.56 17.09 -26.56
CA GLY A 153 6.50 17.43 -25.61
C GLY A 153 5.72 18.69 -25.95
N LEU A 154 6.37 19.70 -26.55
CA LEU A 154 5.70 20.91 -27.00
C LEU A 154 4.71 20.66 -28.16
N ALA A 155 4.87 19.58 -28.92
CA ALA A 155 3.95 19.19 -29.99
C ALA A 155 2.70 18.46 -29.47
N LEU A 156 2.70 18.00 -28.21
CA LEU A 156 1.54 17.35 -27.59
C LEU A 156 0.54 18.40 -27.07
N SER A 157 -0.74 18.05 -27.06
CA SER A 157 -1.80 18.87 -26.47
C SER A 157 -1.96 18.54 -24.98
N PRO A 158 -1.70 19.48 -24.06
CA PRO A 158 -1.96 19.27 -22.63
C PRO A 158 -3.42 18.96 -22.33
N GLU A 159 -4.36 19.46 -23.14
CA GLU A 159 -5.80 19.22 -23.02
C GLU A 159 -6.17 17.78 -23.36
N GLU A 160 -5.64 17.25 -24.47
CA GLU A 160 -5.88 15.87 -24.89
C GLU A 160 -5.27 14.88 -23.91
N GLU A 161 -4.05 15.14 -23.46
CA GLU A 161 -3.38 14.31 -22.45
C GLU A 161 -4.13 14.34 -21.11
N GLN A 162 -4.60 15.52 -20.67
CA GLN A 162 -5.47 15.63 -19.50
C GLN A 162 -6.73 14.77 -19.66
N ALA A 163 -7.43 14.89 -20.80
CA ALA A 163 -8.66 14.13 -21.06
C ALA A 163 -8.36 12.61 -21.03
N ARG A 164 -7.24 12.18 -21.61
CA ARG A 164 -6.80 10.79 -21.60
C ARG A 164 -6.58 10.29 -20.18
N LYS A 165 -5.85 11.04 -19.34
CA LYS A 165 -5.59 10.67 -17.93
C LYS A 165 -6.88 10.61 -17.11
N LEU A 166 -7.75 11.60 -17.27
CA LEU A 166 -9.01 11.68 -16.52
C LEU A 166 -10.06 10.64 -16.96
N SER A 167 -9.94 10.09 -18.16
CA SER A 167 -10.83 9.01 -18.64
C SER A 167 -10.76 7.75 -17.76
N PHE A 168 -9.63 7.48 -17.11
CA PHE A 168 -9.49 6.39 -16.15
C PHE A 168 -10.45 6.56 -14.98
N TYR A 169 -10.53 7.76 -14.42
CA TYR A 169 -11.41 8.07 -13.28
C TYR A 169 -12.89 8.08 -13.69
N ALA A 170 -13.20 8.52 -14.91
CA ALA A 170 -14.55 8.45 -15.45
C ALA A 170 -15.05 7.00 -15.60
N ARG A 171 -14.14 6.09 -15.93
CA ARG A 171 -14.44 4.67 -16.17
C ARG A 171 -14.57 3.87 -14.89
N HIS A 172 -13.72 4.14 -13.89
CA HIS A 172 -13.59 3.32 -12.69
C HIS A 172 -14.09 4.01 -11.42
N GLY A 173 -14.41 5.31 -11.48
CA GLY A 173 -14.92 6.07 -10.35
C GLY A 173 -16.36 5.70 -9.98
N VAL A 174 -16.82 6.30 -8.90
CA VAL A 174 -18.21 6.20 -8.42
C VAL A 174 -19.01 7.46 -8.81
N GLY A 175 -20.34 7.39 -8.71
CA GLY A 175 -21.21 8.53 -8.98
C GLY A 175 -20.93 9.74 -8.07
N ASP A 176 -21.26 10.93 -8.54
CA ASP A 176 -20.99 12.20 -7.83
C ASP A 176 -21.78 12.34 -6.52
N ASP A 177 -22.85 11.57 -6.36
CA ASP A 177 -23.67 11.47 -5.15
C ASP A 177 -23.07 10.54 -4.08
N HIS A 178 -22.02 9.81 -4.40
CA HIS A 178 -21.35 8.93 -3.42
C HIS A 178 -20.66 9.77 -2.32
N PRO A 179 -20.92 9.49 -1.03
CA PRO A 179 -20.45 10.35 0.06
C PRO A 179 -18.92 10.47 0.16
N TYR A 180 -18.20 9.53 -0.39
CA TYR A 180 -16.74 9.48 -0.42
C TYR A 180 -16.17 9.47 -1.86
N ALA A 181 -16.86 10.10 -2.82
CA ALA A 181 -16.42 10.08 -4.23
C ALA A 181 -14.98 10.61 -4.40
N ARG A 182 -14.59 11.65 -3.66
CA ARG A 182 -13.23 12.21 -3.69
C ARG A 182 -12.18 11.25 -3.12
N LEU A 183 -12.47 10.63 -1.98
CA LEU A 183 -11.58 9.62 -1.39
C LEU A 183 -11.45 8.42 -2.33
N TYR A 184 -12.56 7.98 -2.93
CA TYR A 184 -12.56 6.88 -3.89
C TYR A 184 -11.66 7.19 -5.11
N ALA A 185 -11.80 8.39 -5.67
CA ALA A 185 -10.95 8.84 -6.77
C ALA A 185 -9.48 8.99 -6.36
N LYS A 186 -9.21 9.43 -5.10
CA LYS A 186 -7.85 9.46 -4.55
C LYS A 186 -7.26 8.06 -4.41
N CYS A 187 -8.04 7.08 -3.94
CA CYS A 187 -7.59 5.68 -3.90
C CYS A 187 -7.19 5.18 -5.30
N LEU A 188 -8.05 5.42 -6.32
CA LEU A 188 -7.73 5.09 -7.71
C LEU A 188 -6.44 5.77 -8.20
N SER A 189 -6.22 7.02 -7.79
CA SER A 189 -5.03 7.79 -8.16
C SER A 189 -3.76 7.16 -7.61
N VAL A 190 -3.76 6.80 -6.33
CA VAL A 190 -2.62 6.13 -5.68
C VAL A 190 -2.39 4.75 -6.30
N MET A 191 -3.45 3.94 -6.43
CA MET A 191 -3.38 2.61 -7.03
C MET A 191 -2.74 2.66 -8.43
N LYS A 192 -3.19 3.59 -9.27
CA LYS A 192 -2.69 3.76 -10.64
C LYS A 192 -1.19 4.04 -10.66
N SER A 193 -0.69 4.93 -9.81
CA SER A 193 0.69 5.39 -9.83
C SER A 193 1.72 4.34 -9.39
N GLN A 194 1.28 3.28 -8.70
CA GLN A 194 2.17 2.28 -8.11
C GLN A 194 2.40 1.06 -9.01
N LEU A 195 1.91 1.11 -10.24
CA LEU A 195 2.05 0.02 -11.20
C LEU A 195 3.29 0.21 -12.07
N TYR A 196 4.08 -0.83 -12.14
CA TYR A 196 5.20 -0.99 -13.05
C TYR A 196 4.85 -1.92 -14.21
N ALA A 197 5.39 -1.61 -15.39
CA ALA A 197 5.26 -2.45 -16.57
C ALA A 197 6.09 -3.73 -16.43
N PRO A 198 5.80 -4.76 -17.23
CA PRO A 198 6.66 -5.94 -17.30
C PRO A 198 8.12 -5.57 -17.57
N GLU A 199 9.04 -6.11 -16.77
CA GLU A 199 10.48 -5.90 -16.87
C GLU A 199 11.26 -7.05 -16.25
N GLY A 200 12.45 -7.34 -16.78
CA GLY A 200 13.29 -8.43 -16.28
C GLY A 200 12.55 -9.75 -16.20
N GLU A 201 12.53 -10.35 -15.02
CA GLU A 201 11.83 -11.59 -14.72
C GLU A 201 10.31 -11.41 -14.57
N PHE A 202 9.83 -10.20 -14.33
CA PHE A 202 8.40 -9.92 -14.24
C PHE A 202 7.76 -9.88 -15.62
N ALA A 203 7.06 -10.95 -15.99
CA ALA A 203 6.38 -11.07 -17.27
C ALA A 203 5.04 -10.32 -17.33
N THR A 204 4.51 -9.88 -16.21
CA THR A 204 3.24 -9.16 -16.04
C THR A 204 3.45 -7.83 -15.35
N VAL A 205 2.41 -6.99 -15.34
CA VAL A 205 2.36 -5.77 -14.52
C VAL A 205 2.52 -6.15 -13.05
N TRP A 206 3.28 -5.38 -12.32
CA TRP A 206 3.52 -5.58 -10.89
C TRP A 206 3.42 -4.27 -10.12
N SER A 207 3.40 -4.32 -8.80
CA SER A 207 3.16 -3.14 -7.97
C SER A 207 4.13 -3.03 -6.80
N THR A 208 4.30 -1.79 -6.35
CA THR A 208 5.08 -1.42 -5.16
C THR A 208 4.17 -0.81 -4.09
N PRO A 209 4.49 -0.89 -2.79
CA PRO A 209 3.72 -0.25 -1.71
C PRO A 209 3.59 1.27 -1.86
N ASP A 210 4.67 1.89 -2.28
CA ASP A 210 4.84 3.28 -2.64
C ASP A 210 6.02 3.37 -3.61
N ARG A 211 6.19 4.47 -4.31
CA ARG A 211 7.34 4.60 -5.21
C ARG A 211 8.58 5.15 -4.52
N LEU A 212 8.42 5.65 -3.30
CA LEU A 212 9.48 6.14 -2.44
C LEU A 212 9.05 6.04 -0.97
N PRO A 213 9.79 5.31 -0.13
CA PRO A 213 11.10 4.71 -0.37
C PRO A 213 11.07 3.24 -0.83
N HIS A 214 9.91 2.58 -0.94
CA HIS A 214 9.81 1.15 -1.22
C HIS A 214 9.52 0.93 -2.71
N GLN A 215 10.56 0.79 -3.51
CA GLN A 215 10.46 0.67 -4.98
C GLN A 215 10.28 -0.78 -5.48
N HIS A 216 10.27 -1.76 -4.57
CA HIS A 216 10.25 -3.18 -4.92
C HIS A 216 8.85 -3.78 -4.87
N MET A 217 8.67 -4.93 -5.48
CA MET A 217 7.52 -5.81 -5.23
C MET A 217 7.61 -6.37 -3.80
N TRP A 218 6.50 -6.30 -3.05
CA TRP A 218 6.38 -6.87 -1.71
C TRP A 218 5.26 -7.88 -1.68
N LEU A 219 5.49 -9.03 -1.03
CA LEU A 219 4.58 -10.18 -1.06
C LEU A 219 3.17 -9.81 -0.61
N TRP A 220 2.99 -9.44 0.67
CA TRP A 220 1.64 -9.23 1.21
C TRP A 220 0.99 -7.95 0.68
N ASP A 221 1.80 -6.91 0.38
CA ASP A 221 1.33 -5.68 -0.27
C ASP A 221 0.69 -5.98 -1.63
N SER A 222 1.35 -6.75 -2.47
CA SER A 222 0.83 -7.15 -3.78
C SER A 222 -0.51 -7.90 -3.66
N ILE A 223 -0.68 -8.70 -2.61
CA ILE A 223 -1.94 -9.40 -2.34
C ILE A 223 -3.04 -8.42 -1.93
N PHE A 224 -2.75 -7.48 -1.03
CA PHE A 224 -3.71 -6.43 -0.67
C PHE A 224 -4.01 -5.50 -1.85
N HIS A 225 -3.02 -5.24 -2.70
CA HIS A 225 -3.26 -4.51 -3.95
C HIS A 225 -4.22 -5.26 -4.86
N ALA A 226 -4.01 -6.56 -5.08
CA ALA A 226 -4.90 -7.38 -5.89
C ALA A 226 -6.35 -7.38 -5.36
N VAL A 227 -6.54 -7.37 -4.03
CA VAL A 227 -7.87 -7.27 -3.41
C VAL A 227 -8.59 -5.98 -3.79
N GLY A 228 -7.89 -4.85 -3.86
CA GLY A 228 -8.48 -3.59 -4.34
C GLY A 228 -8.67 -3.58 -5.86
N PHE A 229 -7.64 -3.99 -6.61
CA PHE A 229 -7.68 -3.98 -8.07
C PHE A 229 -8.75 -4.87 -8.70
N ARG A 230 -9.22 -5.93 -8.01
CA ARG A 230 -10.34 -6.76 -8.50
C ARG A 230 -11.60 -5.96 -8.83
N HIS A 231 -11.79 -4.78 -8.23
CA HIS A 231 -12.90 -3.87 -8.49
C HIS A 231 -12.66 -2.93 -9.68
N VAL A 232 -11.43 -2.83 -10.17
CA VAL A 232 -10.99 -1.94 -11.25
C VAL A 232 -10.68 -2.74 -12.50
N ASP A 233 -9.79 -3.71 -12.37
CA ASP A 233 -9.39 -4.63 -13.42
C ASP A 233 -9.00 -5.98 -12.79
N ALA A 234 -9.86 -6.96 -12.98
CA ALA A 234 -9.68 -8.26 -12.36
C ALA A 234 -8.53 -9.08 -13.01
N THR A 235 -8.19 -8.82 -14.26
CA THR A 235 -7.03 -9.43 -14.93
C THR A 235 -5.75 -8.86 -14.35
N LEU A 236 -5.68 -7.55 -14.18
CA LEU A 236 -4.58 -6.89 -13.50
C LEU A 236 -4.41 -7.41 -12.06
N ALA A 237 -5.51 -7.63 -11.33
CA ALA A 237 -5.44 -8.23 -9.99
C ALA A 237 -4.83 -9.64 -10.00
N GLN A 238 -5.07 -10.46 -11.02
CA GLN A 238 -4.39 -11.75 -11.20
C GLN A 238 -2.89 -11.55 -11.45
N ASP A 239 -2.52 -10.56 -12.27
CA ASP A 239 -1.13 -10.27 -12.62
C ASP A 239 -0.30 -9.83 -11.41
N LEU A 240 -0.89 -9.02 -10.50
CA LEU A 240 -0.23 -8.65 -9.25
C LEU A 240 0.06 -9.85 -8.35
N ILE A 241 -0.81 -10.86 -8.36
CA ILE A 241 -0.56 -12.12 -7.64
C ILE A 241 0.51 -12.95 -8.36
N ARG A 242 0.49 -13.04 -9.71
CA ARG A 242 1.53 -13.71 -10.48
C ARG A 242 2.92 -13.13 -10.23
N ALA A 243 3.01 -11.81 -10.09
CA ALA A 243 4.27 -11.15 -9.76
C ALA A 243 4.91 -11.67 -8.46
N VAL A 244 4.11 -12.05 -7.46
CA VAL A 244 4.61 -12.65 -6.21
C VAL A 244 5.26 -14.01 -6.43
N TRP A 245 4.80 -14.78 -7.41
CA TRP A 245 5.33 -16.13 -7.69
C TRP A 245 6.57 -16.14 -8.57
N VAL A 246 6.92 -15.03 -9.22
CA VAL A 246 8.05 -14.94 -10.16
C VAL A 246 9.35 -15.46 -9.54
N HIS A 247 9.60 -15.13 -8.29
CA HIS A 247 10.81 -15.51 -7.57
C HIS A 247 10.58 -16.68 -6.58
N GLN A 248 9.51 -17.47 -6.77
CA GLN A 248 9.31 -18.67 -5.97
C GLN A 248 10.41 -19.69 -6.21
N ARG A 249 11.13 -20.08 -5.17
CA ARG A 249 12.21 -21.06 -5.24
C ARG A 249 11.68 -22.48 -5.46
N PRO A 250 12.52 -23.41 -5.93
CA PRO A 250 12.10 -24.82 -6.13
C PRO A 250 11.60 -25.51 -4.85
N ASP A 251 12.11 -25.12 -3.68
CA ASP A 251 11.64 -25.63 -2.37
C ASP A 251 10.31 -25.02 -1.91
N GLY A 252 9.78 -24.04 -2.65
CA GLY A 252 8.52 -23.36 -2.38
C GLY A 252 8.65 -22.01 -1.69
N PHE A 253 9.83 -21.61 -1.22
CA PHE A 253 10.06 -20.29 -0.60
C PHE A 253 9.64 -19.15 -1.53
N ILE A 254 8.97 -18.13 -0.98
CA ILE A 254 8.68 -16.88 -1.67
C ILE A 254 9.30 -15.72 -0.86
N PRO A 255 10.12 -14.87 -1.49
CA PRO A 255 10.75 -13.74 -0.83
C PRO A 255 9.70 -12.68 -0.45
N HIS A 256 9.93 -11.98 0.67
CA HIS A 256 9.06 -10.88 1.08
C HIS A 256 9.15 -9.68 0.13
N MET A 257 10.30 -9.50 -0.51
CA MET A 257 10.62 -8.39 -1.40
C MET A 257 11.43 -8.90 -2.59
N ALA A 258 11.11 -8.43 -3.78
CA ALA A 258 11.85 -8.73 -5.01
C ALA A 258 11.84 -7.55 -5.99
N ASP A 259 12.86 -7.50 -6.83
CA ASP A 259 13.04 -6.57 -7.93
C ASP A 259 13.73 -7.30 -9.09
N VAL A 260 14.00 -6.60 -10.19
CA VAL A 260 14.78 -7.17 -11.31
C VAL A 260 16.18 -7.56 -10.82
N GLY A 261 16.45 -8.87 -10.83
CA GLY A 261 17.73 -9.43 -10.37
C GLY A 261 17.98 -9.36 -8.86
N LEU A 262 17.01 -8.98 -8.05
CA LEU A 262 17.12 -8.86 -6.59
C LEU A 262 16.02 -9.61 -5.87
N THR A 263 16.37 -10.42 -4.87
CA THR A 263 15.40 -11.04 -3.95
C THR A 263 15.92 -11.01 -2.52
N SER A 264 15.01 -10.95 -1.56
CA SER A 264 15.36 -11.12 -0.15
C SER A 264 15.42 -12.59 0.26
N ASP A 265 16.00 -12.84 1.44
CA ASP A 265 16.12 -14.18 2.03
C ASP A 265 15.11 -14.43 3.17
N ILE A 266 14.19 -13.52 3.40
CA ILE A 266 13.09 -13.65 4.35
C ILE A 266 11.75 -13.65 3.59
N THR A 267 10.70 -14.20 4.21
CA THR A 267 9.35 -14.23 3.65
C THR A 267 8.43 -13.21 4.35
N GLN A 268 7.15 -13.22 4.02
CA GLN A 268 6.11 -12.41 4.67
C GLN A 268 4.86 -13.26 4.95
N PRO A 269 3.81 -12.68 5.61
CA PRO A 269 2.59 -13.41 5.97
C PRO A 269 1.98 -14.18 4.79
N PRO A 270 1.67 -15.48 4.96
CA PRO A 270 1.00 -16.28 3.95
C PRO A 270 -0.48 -15.89 3.86
N VAL A 271 -0.77 -14.95 2.96
CA VAL A 271 -2.11 -14.45 2.64
C VAL A 271 -2.45 -14.62 1.15
N ILE A 272 -1.60 -15.38 0.43
CA ILE A 272 -1.68 -15.49 -1.04
C ILE A 272 -2.89 -16.32 -1.46
N ALA A 273 -3.16 -17.44 -0.78
CA ALA A 273 -4.31 -18.28 -1.11
C ALA A 273 -5.64 -17.56 -0.83
N TRP A 274 -5.71 -16.79 0.26
CA TRP A 274 -6.85 -15.92 0.54
C TRP A 274 -7.04 -14.87 -0.55
N GLY A 275 -5.99 -14.13 -0.92
CA GLY A 275 -6.07 -13.09 -1.95
C GLY A 275 -6.45 -13.65 -3.32
N ALA A 276 -5.83 -14.77 -3.72
CA ALA A 276 -6.15 -15.44 -4.97
C ALA A 276 -7.63 -15.90 -5.01
N TRP A 277 -8.16 -16.41 -3.89
CA TRP A 277 -9.57 -16.75 -3.79
C TRP A 277 -10.47 -15.52 -3.91
N GLN A 278 -10.10 -14.39 -3.31
CA GLN A 278 -10.82 -13.12 -3.45
C GLN A 278 -10.90 -12.65 -4.90
N VAL A 279 -9.82 -12.78 -5.66
CA VAL A 279 -9.78 -12.43 -7.09
C VAL A 279 -10.56 -13.44 -7.92
N TYR A 280 -10.40 -14.75 -7.67
CA TYR A 280 -11.15 -15.80 -8.34
C TYR A 280 -12.68 -15.63 -8.18
N ALA A 281 -13.14 -15.19 -7.02
CA ALA A 281 -14.56 -14.93 -6.79
C ALA A 281 -15.17 -13.91 -7.78
N PHE A 282 -14.35 -13.02 -8.34
CA PHE A 282 -14.73 -12.06 -9.38
C PHE A 282 -14.57 -12.62 -10.79
N THR A 283 -13.43 -13.26 -11.08
CA THR A 283 -13.05 -13.68 -12.43
C THR A 283 -13.71 -14.98 -12.85
N ARG A 284 -13.86 -15.93 -11.91
CA ARG A 284 -14.22 -17.33 -12.17
C ARG A 284 -13.29 -18.00 -13.17
N ASP A 285 -12.03 -17.57 -13.21
CA ASP A 285 -10.99 -18.12 -14.07
C ASP A 285 -10.36 -19.35 -13.42
N ASP A 286 -10.78 -20.54 -13.85
CA ASP A 286 -10.29 -21.80 -13.33
C ASP A 286 -8.82 -22.05 -13.70
N SER A 287 -8.31 -21.43 -14.77
CA SER A 287 -6.88 -21.50 -15.14
C SER A 287 -6.02 -20.79 -14.10
N PHE A 288 -6.41 -19.55 -13.75
CA PHE A 288 -5.76 -18.81 -12.67
C PHE A 288 -5.89 -19.52 -11.32
N LEU A 289 -7.06 -20.11 -11.02
CA LEU A 289 -7.25 -20.84 -9.78
C LEU A 289 -6.30 -22.04 -9.66
N ARG A 290 -6.09 -22.77 -10.75
CA ARG A 290 -5.16 -23.90 -10.79
C ARG A 290 -3.71 -23.45 -10.59
N GLU A 291 -3.29 -22.41 -11.29
CA GLU A 291 -1.99 -21.78 -11.12
C GLU A 291 -1.75 -21.36 -9.66
N ALA A 292 -2.73 -20.67 -9.07
CA ALA A 292 -2.70 -20.23 -7.66
C ALA A 292 -2.60 -21.42 -6.70
N TYR A 293 -3.36 -22.48 -6.96
CA TYR A 293 -3.32 -23.71 -6.16
C TYR A 293 -1.92 -24.32 -6.14
N GLU A 294 -1.28 -24.49 -7.30
CA GLU A 294 0.03 -25.13 -7.42
C GLU A 294 1.14 -24.33 -6.73
N HIS A 295 1.17 -23.00 -6.91
CA HIS A 295 2.15 -22.14 -6.27
C HIS A 295 1.98 -22.09 -4.75
N ASN A 296 0.76 -21.91 -4.29
CA ASN A 296 0.49 -21.80 -2.85
C ASN A 296 0.67 -23.13 -2.12
N ALA A 297 0.39 -24.28 -2.76
CA ALA A 297 0.68 -25.59 -2.17
C ALA A 297 2.17 -25.74 -1.81
N ARG A 298 3.08 -25.31 -2.71
CA ARG A 298 4.52 -25.34 -2.44
C ARG A 298 4.93 -24.35 -1.35
N PHE A 299 4.39 -23.12 -1.37
CA PHE A 299 4.72 -22.12 -0.37
C PHE A 299 4.29 -22.52 1.03
N LEU A 300 3.04 -23.00 1.20
CA LEU A 300 2.55 -23.44 2.51
C LEU A 300 3.30 -24.69 3.02
N ALA A 301 3.70 -25.59 2.12
CA ALA A 301 4.55 -26.72 2.49
C ALA A 301 5.93 -26.25 2.99
N TRP A 302 6.53 -25.26 2.32
CA TRP A 302 7.77 -24.64 2.78
C TRP A 302 7.60 -23.99 4.16
N CYS A 303 6.56 -23.19 4.38
CA CYS A 303 6.26 -22.59 5.68
C CYS A 303 6.14 -23.64 6.78
N ARG A 304 5.44 -24.75 6.50
CA ARG A 304 5.27 -25.85 7.46
C ARG A 304 6.61 -26.50 7.86
N VAL A 305 7.51 -26.66 6.91
CA VAL A 305 8.83 -27.28 7.16
C VAL A 305 9.78 -26.29 7.85
N SER A 306 9.81 -25.04 7.35
CA SER A 306 10.85 -24.08 7.70
C SER A 306 10.52 -23.18 8.88
N ARG A 307 9.24 -23.06 9.27
CA ARG A 307 8.78 -22.14 10.31
C ARG A 307 8.05 -22.81 11.49
N ARG A 308 7.98 -24.13 11.52
CA ARG A 308 7.42 -24.89 12.63
C ARG A 308 8.55 -25.44 13.53
N LEU A 309 8.67 -24.90 14.74
CA LEU A 309 9.72 -25.29 15.70
C LEU A 309 9.27 -26.31 16.75
N THR A 310 7.97 -26.61 16.81
CA THR A 310 7.39 -27.53 17.79
C THR A 310 6.74 -28.73 17.13
N ALA A 311 6.35 -29.73 17.93
CA ALA A 311 5.52 -30.83 17.42
C ALA A 311 4.08 -30.41 17.09
N ARG A 312 3.66 -29.22 17.52
CA ARG A 312 2.36 -28.62 17.22
C ARG A 312 2.40 -27.88 15.88
N GLU A 313 1.27 -27.68 15.25
CA GLU A 313 1.10 -26.82 14.07
C GLU A 313 1.04 -25.33 14.47
N LEU A 314 2.11 -24.87 15.10
CA LEU A 314 2.36 -23.48 15.48
C LEU A 314 3.62 -22.99 14.79
N TYR A 315 3.62 -21.75 14.35
CA TYR A 315 4.64 -21.20 13.45
C TYR A 315 5.37 -20.02 14.08
N THR A 316 6.62 -19.84 13.70
CA THR A 316 7.56 -18.89 14.28
C THR A 316 8.14 -18.00 13.22
N TRP A 317 8.16 -16.71 13.46
CA TRP A 317 8.87 -15.74 12.61
C TRP A 317 10.38 -15.78 12.87
N ASN A 318 11.17 -15.48 11.87
CA ASN A 318 12.56 -15.11 12.07
C ASN A 318 12.64 -13.69 12.64
N THR A 319 13.45 -13.51 13.66
CA THR A 319 13.69 -12.21 14.29
C THR A 319 15.15 -11.81 14.18
N THR A 320 15.41 -10.51 14.16
CA THR A 320 16.75 -9.92 14.12
C THR A 320 17.12 -9.26 15.43
N SER A 321 18.36 -8.82 15.56
CA SER A 321 18.83 -8.01 16.70
C SER A 321 18.55 -6.52 16.54
N ASP A 322 18.06 -6.06 15.39
CA ASP A 322 17.70 -4.66 15.16
C ASP A 322 16.48 -4.28 16.02
N VAL A 323 16.68 -3.44 17.01
CA VAL A 323 15.63 -3.02 17.95
C VAL A 323 14.47 -2.26 17.29
N ASN A 324 14.70 -1.67 16.13
CA ASN A 324 13.73 -0.86 15.41
C ASN A 324 13.04 -1.65 14.29
N CYS A 325 13.54 -2.85 13.95
CA CYS A 325 13.01 -3.72 12.90
C CYS A 325 13.30 -5.18 13.24
N ARG A 326 12.78 -5.65 14.37
CA ARG A 326 13.09 -7.01 14.87
C ARG A 326 12.46 -8.12 14.04
N CYS A 327 11.35 -7.83 13.37
CA CYS A 327 10.60 -8.87 12.68
C CYS A 327 9.99 -8.39 11.36
N ASP A 328 10.84 -8.12 10.37
CA ASP A 328 10.41 -7.79 9.00
C ASP A 328 9.53 -8.89 8.38
N GLU A 329 9.81 -10.18 8.69
CA GLU A 329 8.99 -11.29 8.19
C GLU A 329 7.52 -11.19 8.59
N SER A 330 7.22 -10.67 9.78
CA SER A 330 5.83 -10.55 10.23
C SER A 330 5.07 -9.39 9.55
N GLY A 331 5.79 -8.44 8.94
CA GLY A 331 5.29 -7.15 8.51
C GLY A 331 4.92 -6.22 9.66
N MET A 332 5.03 -6.68 10.92
CA MET A 332 4.84 -5.87 12.14
C MET A 332 6.20 -5.50 12.75
N ASP A 333 7.06 -4.90 11.95
CA ASP A 333 8.51 -4.75 12.10
C ASP A 333 9.00 -4.45 13.53
N ASN A 334 8.49 -3.38 14.14
CA ASN A 334 8.88 -2.93 15.48
C ASN A 334 7.85 -3.24 16.57
N SER A 335 6.97 -4.22 16.34
CA SER A 335 5.98 -4.61 17.34
C SER A 335 6.64 -5.06 18.65
N PRO A 336 6.15 -4.60 19.81
CA PRO A 336 6.71 -5.00 21.11
C PRO A 336 6.58 -6.51 21.40
N ARG A 337 5.78 -7.23 20.63
CA ARG A 337 5.73 -8.70 20.66
C ARG A 337 7.12 -9.34 20.50
N PHE A 338 7.98 -8.70 19.70
CA PHE A 338 9.31 -9.19 19.37
C PHE A 338 10.43 -8.59 20.23
N ASP A 339 10.12 -7.85 21.29
CA ASP A 339 11.12 -7.29 22.21
C ASP A 339 11.79 -8.36 23.11
N VAL A 340 11.34 -9.59 23.06
CA VAL A 340 11.92 -10.73 23.77
C VAL A 340 13.01 -11.42 22.94
N PRO A 341 14.04 -11.98 23.59
CA PRO A 341 15.20 -12.55 22.89
C PRO A 341 14.98 -13.96 22.32
N GLY A 342 13.83 -14.59 22.53
CA GLY A 342 13.58 -15.98 22.17
C GLY A 342 12.59 -16.13 21.02
N PRO A 343 12.51 -17.32 20.42
CA PRO A 343 11.51 -17.63 19.40
C PRO A 343 10.11 -17.69 20.02
N LEU A 344 9.15 -17.10 19.32
CA LEU A 344 7.74 -17.12 19.69
C LEU A 344 6.97 -18.06 18.77
N ALA A 345 6.13 -18.94 19.33
CA ALA A 345 5.03 -19.49 18.54
C ALA A 345 4.02 -18.36 18.33
N ALA A 346 4.02 -17.81 17.12
CA ALA A 346 3.37 -16.55 16.80
C ALA A 346 1.89 -16.77 16.46
N ILE A 347 1.00 -16.03 17.14
CA ILE A 347 -0.44 -16.11 16.93
C ILE A 347 -0.83 -15.71 15.50
N ASP A 348 -0.24 -14.66 14.97
CA ASP A 348 -0.50 -14.17 13.62
C ASP A 348 -0.05 -15.16 12.55
N PHE A 349 1.19 -15.66 12.61
CA PHE A 349 1.66 -16.61 11.61
C PHE A 349 0.79 -17.87 11.59
N SER A 350 0.47 -18.41 12.78
CA SER A 350 -0.38 -19.59 12.90
C SER A 350 -1.78 -19.35 12.33
N CYS A 351 -2.32 -18.13 12.50
CA CYS A 351 -3.61 -17.75 11.93
C CYS A 351 -3.54 -17.49 10.42
N TYR A 352 -2.48 -16.88 9.90
CA TYR A 352 -2.29 -16.73 8.46
C TYR A 352 -2.19 -18.10 7.78
N MET A 353 -1.41 -19.01 8.35
CA MET A 353 -1.33 -20.40 7.85
C MET A 353 -2.71 -21.09 7.86
N ALA A 354 -3.46 -20.97 8.95
CA ALA A 354 -4.80 -21.56 9.03
C ALA A 354 -5.74 -20.98 7.95
N ASN A 355 -5.71 -19.66 7.77
CA ASN A 355 -6.56 -18.98 6.79
C ASN A 355 -6.22 -19.43 5.35
N ASP A 356 -4.93 -19.47 4.99
CA ASP A 356 -4.52 -19.88 3.66
C ASP A 356 -4.75 -21.38 3.42
N VAL A 357 -4.46 -22.25 4.40
CA VAL A 357 -4.78 -23.69 4.33
C VAL A 357 -6.28 -23.92 4.10
N ARG A 358 -7.16 -23.14 4.77
CA ARG A 358 -8.60 -23.19 4.55
C ARG A 358 -8.98 -22.78 3.12
N HIS A 359 -8.34 -21.75 2.56
CA HIS A 359 -8.60 -21.33 1.17
C HIS A 359 -8.06 -22.36 0.17
N MET A 360 -6.95 -23.03 0.48
CA MET A 360 -6.49 -24.18 -0.30
C MET A 360 -7.53 -25.33 -0.34
N ALA A 361 -8.21 -25.60 0.76
CA ALA A 361 -9.29 -26.58 0.76
C ALA A 361 -10.46 -26.16 -0.14
N LEU A 362 -10.81 -24.86 -0.16
CA LEU A 362 -11.83 -24.31 -1.07
C LEU A 362 -11.40 -24.42 -2.54
N MET A 363 -10.16 -24.04 -2.86
CA MET A 363 -9.60 -24.16 -4.21
C MET A 363 -9.60 -25.63 -4.66
N ALA A 364 -9.11 -26.55 -3.82
CA ALA A 364 -9.08 -27.97 -4.13
C ALA A 364 -10.46 -28.53 -4.47
N ARG A 365 -11.49 -28.21 -3.67
CA ARG A 365 -12.89 -28.61 -3.96
C ARG A 365 -13.36 -28.06 -5.30
N THR A 366 -13.11 -26.78 -5.55
CA THR A 366 -13.53 -26.14 -6.82
C THR A 366 -12.84 -26.80 -8.03
N LEU A 367 -11.61 -27.26 -7.86
CA LEU A 367 -10.84 -27.95 -8.89
C LEU A 367 -11.12 -29.46 -8.98
N GLY A 368 -12.00 -30.00 -8.12
CA GLY A 368 -12.33 -31.43 -8.08
C GLY A 368 -11.25 -32.31 -7.44
N LEU A 369 -10.36 -31.74 -6.61
CA LEU A 369 -9.26 -32.41 -5.93
C LEU A 369 -9.67 -32.81 -4.50
N GLU A 370 -10.61 -33.75 -4.36
CA GLU A 370 -11.27 -34.08 -3.09
C GLU A 370 -10.30 -34.61 -2.02
N GLU A 371 -9.32 -35.43 -2.40
CA GLU A 371 -8.30 -35.94 -1.45
C GLU A 371 -7.46 -34.81 -0.87
N ASP A 372 -7.07 -33.85 -1.71
CA ASP A 372 -6.33 -32.67 -1.30
C ASP A 372 -7.19 -31.76 -0.39
N ALA A 373 -8.46 -31.56 -0.75
CA ALA A 373 -9.40 -30.83 0.08
C ALA A 373 -9.50 -31.43 1.49
N ALA A 374 -9.65 -32.74 1.59
CA ALA A 374 -9.69 -33.44 2.87
C ALA A 374 -8.38 -33.32 3.68
N ARG A 375 -7.22 -33.36 2.99
CA ARG A 375 -5.89 -33.15 3.58
C ARG A 375 -5.75 -31.73 4.16
N TYR A 376 -6.16 -30.69 3.42
CA TYR A 376 -6.13 -29.31 3.90
C TYR A 376 -7.12 -29.07 5.04
N ASP A 377 -8.31 -29.65 5.00
CA ASP A 377 -9.25 -29.61 6.15
C ASP A 377 -8.65 -30.27 7.40
N GLY A 378 -7.92 -31.38 7.23
CA GLY A 378 -7.21 -32.02 8.32
C GLY A 378 -6.14 -31.11 8.93
N TRP A 379 -5.35 -30.45 8.06
CA TRP A 379 -4.31 -29.52 8.49
C TRP A 379 -4.89 -28.28 9.18
N PHE A 380 -5.96 -27.71 8.63
CA PHE A 380 -6.69 -26.60 9.28
C PHE A 380 -7.16 -26.97 10.70
N ARG A 381 -7.76 -28.16 10.88
CA ARG A 381 -8.18 -28.63 12.20
C ARG A 381 -7.03 -28.75 13.19
N GLN A 382 -5.87 -29.25 12.75
CA GLN A 382 -4.68 -29.35 13.60
C GLN A 382 -4.20 -27.95 14.05
N ILE A 383 -4.08 -26.99 13.12
CA ILE A 383 -3.68 -25.60 13.46
C ILE A 383 -4.71 -25.00 14.44
N ARG A 384 -5.99 -25.11 14.15
CA ARG A 384 -7.06 -24.61 15.01
C ARG A 384 -6.94 -25.15 16.43
N ASP A 385 -6.80 -26.47 16.57
CA ASP A 385 -6.77 -27.13 17.86
C ASP A 385 -5.51 -26.74 18.66
N ASP A 386 -4.35 -26.65 18.02
CA ASP A 386 -3.09 -26.22 18.62
C ASP A 386 -3.08 -24.75 19.03
N VAL A 387 -3.62 -23.85 18.20
CA VAL A 387 -3.79 -22.42 18.52
C VAL A 387 -4.66 -22.27 19.78
N ASN A 388 -5.79 -22.97 19.82
CA ASN A 388 -6.71 -22.87 20.95
C ASN A 388 -6.19 -23.51 22.24
N ALA A 389 -5.37 -24.52 22.14
CA ALA A 389 -4.79 -25.20 23.29
C ALA A 389 -3.57 -24.47 23.89
N ALA A 390 -2.79 -23.75 23.05
CA ALA A 390 -1.50 -23.23 23.48
C ALA A 390 -1.43 -21.70 23.58
N LEU A 391 -2.25 -20.95 22.82
CA LEU A 391 -2.12 -19.51 22.69
C LEU A 391 -3.25 -18.71 23.36
N TRP A 392 -4.26 -19.36 23.91
CA TRP A 392 -5.39 -18.73 24.59
C TRP A 392 -5.14 -18.57 26.10
N SER A 393 -5.39 -17.38 26.61
CA SER A 393 -5.48 -17.11 28.06
C SER A 393 -6.96 -17.07 28.49
N GLU A 394 -7.37 -18.03 29.30
CA GLU A 394 -8.75 -18.05 29.83
C GLU A 394 -8.98 -16.89 30.79
N GLU A 395 -7.97 -16.52 31.58
CA GLU A 395 -8.00 -15.38 32.51
C GLU A 395 -8.26 -14.05 31.77
N ASP A 396 -7.50 -13.81 30.68
CA ASP A 396 -7.56 -12.55 29.93
C ASP A 396 -8.67 -12.53 28.89
N GLY A 397 -9.19 -13.70 28.48
CA GLY A 397 -10.11 -13.82 27.35
C GLY A 397 -9.49 -13.37 26.02
N PHE A 398 -8.20 -13.68 25.84
CA PHE A 398 -7.41 -13.15 24.75
C PHE A 398 -6.34 -14.13 24.28
N TYR A 399 -5.94 -14.05 23.01
CA TYR A 399 -4.82 -14.84 22.50
C TYR A 399 -3.51 -14.08 22.65
N PHE A 400 -2.43 -14.83 22.88
CA PHE A 400 -1.07 -14.30 22.97
C PHE A 400 -0.10 -15.23 22.26
N ASP A 401 1.09 -14.73 21.94
CA ASP A 401 2.19 -15.57 21.53
C ASP A 401 2.65 -16.48 22.68
N LEU A 402 3.22 -17.62 22.35
CA LEU A 402 3.88 -18.48 23.31
C LEU A 402 5.40 -18.30 23.22
N ASP A 403 6.02 -17.80 24.28
CA ASP A 403 7.48 -17.78 24.39
C ASP A 403 7.97 -19.24 24.55
N LEU A 404 8.63 -19.74 23.52
CA LEU A 404 9.10 -21.12 23.47
C LEU A 404 10.29 -21.37 24.42
N SER A 405 11.04 -20.33 24.79
CA SER A 405 12.16 -20.42 25.72
C SER A 405 11.66 -20.45 27.17
N ALA A 406 10.66 -19.64 27.49
CA ALA A 406 10.08 -19.56 28.82
C ALA A 406 8.94 -20.56 29.07
N GLY A 407 8.37 -21.14 28.01
CA GLY A 407 7.23 -22.07 28.07
C GLY A 407 5.94 -21.43 28.60
N ARG A 408 5.74 -20.13 28.42
CA ARG A 408 4.59 -19.36 28.90
C ARG A 408 4.10 -18.35 27.88
N LEU A 409 2.85 -17.91 28.01
CA LEU A 409 2.27 -16.86 27.17
C LEU A 409 3.03 -15.55 27.33
N HIS A 410 3.39 -14.94 26.20
CA HIS A 410 4.00 -13.62 26.11
C HIS A 410 2.89 -12.57 25.97
N ARG A 411 2.52 -11.95 27.08
CA ARG A 411 1.31 -11.13 27.24
C ARG A 411 1.49 -9.69 26.68
N VAL A 412 1.69 -9.55 25.38
CA VAL A 412 1.58 -8.28 24.68
C VAL A 412 0.22 -8.19 24.02
N TRP A 413 -0.54 -7.16 24.35
CA TRP A 413 -1.92 -6.96 23.87
C TRP A 413 -1.91 -6.35 22.46
N SER A 414 -1.76 -7.18 21.45
CA SER A 414 -1.61 -6.78 20.05
C SER A 414 -2.87 -7.01 19.23
N ALA A 415 -3.06 -6.19 18.19
CA ALA A 415 -4.09 -6.40 17.16
C ALA A 415 -3.94 -7.76 16.45
N ALA A 416 -2.73 -8.32 16.38
CA ALA A 416 -2.48 -9.66 15.84
C ALA A 416 -3.32 -10.75 16.52
N SER A 417 -3.69 -10.55 17.79
CA SER A 417 -4.50 -11.48 18.58
C SER A 417 -5.98 -11.56 18.17
N PHE A 418 -6.43 -10.73 17.23
CA PHE A 418 -7.74 -10.83 16.60
C PHE A 418 -7.73 -11.65 15.30
N LEU A 419 -6.57 -12.02 14.78
CA LEU A 419 -6.46 -12.84 13.57
C LEU A 419 -7.06 -14.25 13.69
N PRO A 420 -7.25 -14.85 14.90
CA PRO A 420 -8.09 -16.04 15.04
C PRO A 420 -9.52 -15.87 14.51
N LEU A 421 -10.10 -14.66 14.56
CA LEU A 421 -11.37 -14.34 13.92
C LEU A 421 -11.28 -14.42 12.39
N PHE A 422 -10.24 -13.80 11.82
CA PHE A 422 -9.97 -13.81 10.37
C PHE A 422 -9.74 -15.23 9.85
N ALA A 423 -8.94 -16.02 10.55
CA ALA A 423 -8.65 -17.41 10.18
C ALA A 423 -9.86 -18.35 10.36
N GLY A 424 -10.79 -17.99 11.24
CA GLY A 424 -11.94 -18.85 11.58
C GLY A 424 -11.57 -20.01 12.50
N VAL A 425 -10.49 -19.86 13.30
CA VAL A 425 -10.03 -20.90 14.25
C VAL A 425 -10.61 -20.74 15.65
N CYS A 426 -11.21 -19.60 15.94
CA CYS A 426 -11.75 -19.24 17.25
C CYS A 426 -13.03 -20.02 17.54
N PRO A 427 -13.23 -20.63 18.74
CA PRO A 427 -14.52 -21.06 19.19
C PRO A 427 -15.50 -19.88 19.35
N PRO A 428 -16.82 -20.06 19.16
CA PRO A 428 -17.79 -18.96 19.20
C PRO A 428 -17.79 -18.15 20.50
N ASP A 429 -17.62 -18.79 21.65
CA ASP A 429 -17.53 -18.14 22.96
C ASP A 429 -16.30 -17.25 23.07
N ARG A 430 -15.14 -17.70 22.59
CA ARG A 430 -13.91 -16.92 22.54
C ARG A 430 -14.02 -15.76 21.55
N ALA A 431 -14.69 -15.97 20.42
CA ALA A 431 -14.97 -14.89 19.46
C ALA A 431 -15.79 -13.76 20.10
N GLY A 432 -16.76 -14.09 20.95
CA GLY A 432 -17.52 -13.13 21.76
C GLY A 432 -16.61 -12.30 22.67
N ARG A 433 -15.69 -12.94 23.40
CA ARG A 433 -14.73 -12.25 24.27
C ARG A 433 -13.76 -11.34 23.51
N LEU A 434 -13.33 -11.76 22.32
CA LEU A 434 -12.53 -10.90 21.44
C LEU A 434 -13.33 -9.67 20.97
N ALA A 435 -14.61 -9.84 20.64
CA ALA A 435 -15.49 -8.73 20.25
C ALA A 435 -15.72 -7.74 21.41
N GLU A 436 -15.75 -8.20 22.67
CA GLU A 436 -15.79 -7.33 23.85
C GLU A 436 -14.54 -6.45 23.95
N HIS A 437 -13.34 -6.99 23.75
CA HIS A 437 -12.10 -6.20 23.71
C HIS A 437 -12.08 -5.16 22.61
N LEU A 438 -12.69 -5.44 21.45
CA LEU A 438 -12.83 -4.47 20.35
C LEU A 438 -13.85 -3.36 20.65
N GLN A 439 -14.70 -3.52 21.66
CA GLN A 439 -15.69 -2.54 22.11
C GLN A 439 -15.26 -1.80 23.39
N ASP A 440 -14.18 -2.23 24.04
CA ASP A 440 -13.68 -1.63 25.28
C ASP A 440 -12.80 -0.40 24.98
N PRO A 441 -13.22 0.85 25.37
CA PRO A 441 -12.43 2.06 25.20
C PRO A 441 -11.10 2.05 25.95
N ALA A 442 -10.97 1.26 27.01
CA ALA A 442 -9.70 1.09 27.71
C ALA A 442 -8.74 0.15 26.96
N SER A 443 -9.22 -0.56 25.95
CA SER A 443 -8.46 -1.56 25.20
C SER A 443 -8.28 -1.14 23.73
N PHE A 444 -9.14 -1.63 22.82
CA PHE A 444 -8.98 -1.43 21.37
C PHE A 444 -10.04 -0.51 20.73
N ALA A 445 -11.09 -0.12 21.46
CA ALA A 445 -12.11 0.81 20.96
C ALA A 445 -11.61 2.27 21.05
N THR A 446 -10.49 2.57 20.42
CA THR A 446 -9.96 3.94 20.30
C THR A 446 -10.81 4.80 19.37
N VAL A 447 -10.58 6.11 19.34
CA VAL A 447 -11.30 7.03 18.45
C VAL A 447 -11.18 6.57 16.99
N PHE A 448 -9.96 6.37 16.52
CA PHE A 448 -9.70 5.64 15.29
C PHE A 448 -9.36 4.18 15.68
N PRO A 449 -10.29 3.21 15.54
CA PRO A 449 -10.01 1.81 15.86
C PRO A 449 -9.22 1.18 14.72
N ILE A 450 -8.51 0.14 14.86
CA ILE A 450 -8.05 -0.65 15.99
C ILE A 450 -6.56 -0.34 16.18
N PRO A 451 -6.08 0.04 17.36
CA PRO A 451 -4.65 0.28 17.55
C PRO A 451 -3.88 -1.04 17.40
N SER A 452 -2.66 -0.97 16.86
CA SER A 452 -1.78 -2.14 16.74
C SER A 452 -1.41 -2.75 18.09
N ILE A 453 -1.39 -1.93 19.14
CA ILE A 453 -1.22 -2.32 20.54
C ILE A 453 -2.35 -1.69 21.36
N SER A 454 -2.93 -2.45 22.29
CA SER A 454 -4.00 -2.00 23.18
C SER A 454 -3.56 -0.85 24.08
N ARG A 455 -4.47 0.09 24.36
CA ARG A 455 -4.23 1.19 25.31
C ARG A 455 -3.86 0.73 26.72
N LYS A 456 -4.28 -0.45 27.14
CA LYS A 456 -3.94 -1.04 28.44
C LYS A 456 -2.54 -1.67 28.50
N ASP A 457 -1.90 -1.89 27.35
CA ASP A 457 -0.55 -2.42 27.30
C ASP A 457 0.48 -1.34 27.64
N PRO A 458 1.45 -1.61 28.50
CA PRO A 458 2.46 -0.61 28.89
C PRO A 458 3.35 -0.16 27.73
N THR A 459 3.39 -0.88 26.62
CA THR A 459 4.15 -0.54 25.42
C THR A 459 3.37 0.29 24.41
N PHE A 460 2.11 0.64 24.72
CA PHE A 460 1.29 1.49 23.87
C PHE A 460 1.91 2.87 23.65
N GLY A 461 2.01 3.29 22.40
CA GLY A 461 2.63 4.55 22.02
C GLY A 461 2.14 5.06 20.67
N THR A 462 3.03 5.76 19.96
CA THR A 462 2.74 6.42 18.67
C THR A 462 3.70 6.02 17.56
N ASP A 463 4.45 4.94 17.74
CA ASP A 463 5.47 4.50 16.81
C ASP A 463 5.01 3.27 16.02
N MET A 464 4.72 3.46 14.73
CA MET A 464 4.50 2.42 13.73
C MET A 464 3.59 1.26 14.24
N TRP A 465 4.15 0.13 14.67
CA TRP A 465 3.40 -1.03 15.21
C TRP A 465 3.26 -1.01 16.75
N ARG A 466 3.46 0.14 17.38
CA ARG A 466 3.34 0.37 18.84
C ARG A 466 2.20 1.32 19.18
N GLY A 467 1.00 1.14 18.60
CA GLY A 467 -0.18 1.92 18.89
C GLY A 467 -0.93 2.48 17.68
N PRO A 468 -0.26 2.97 16.62
CA PRO A 468 -0.93 3.39 15.39
C PRO A 468 -1.84 2.33 14.78
N VAL A 469 -2.84 2.81 14.01
CA VAL A 469 -3.85 2.01 13.33
C VAL A 469 -3.39 1.67 11.92
N TRP A 470 -3.56 0.41 11.53
CA TRP A 470 -3.20 -0.12 10.23
C TRP A 470 -4.44 -0.65 9.50
N LEU A 471 -4.66 -0.17 8.28
CA LEU A 471 -5.89 -0.45 7.55
C LEU A 471 -6.03 -1.91 7.12
N ASN A 472 -4.91 -2.58 6.84
CA ASN A 472 -4.88 -4.01 6.53
C ASN A 472 -5.35 -4.85 7.72
N MET A 473 -4.94 -4.49 8.95
CA MET A 473 -5.41 -5.16 10.16
C MET A 473 -6.91 -4.96 10.36
N ASN A 474 -7.40 -3.71 10.22
CA ASN A 474 -8.83 -3.41 10.31
C ASN A 474 -9.64 -4.21 9.28
N HIS A 475 -9.16 -4.30 8.04
CA HIS A 475 -9.80 -5.05 6.97
C HIS A 475 -9.95 -6.55 7.35
N MET A 476 -8.84 -7.19 7.73
CA MET A 476 -8.82 -8.61 8.09
C MET A 476 -9.66 -8.91 9.33
N ILE A 477 -9.57 -8.06 10.38
CA ILE A 477 -10.36 -8.23 11.61
C ILE A 477 -11.84 -8.08 11.33
N CYS A 478 -12.25 -7.11 10.50
CA CYS A 478 -13.65 -6.92 10.13
C CYS A 478 -14.20 -8.08 9.28
N GLU A 479 -13.39 -8.67 8.38
CA GLU A 479 -13.77 -9.90 7.68
C GLU A 479 -14.00 -11.05 8.70
N GLY A 480 -13.09 -11.16 9.68
CA GLY A 480 -13.22 -12.12 10.77
C GLY A 480 -14.51 -11.92 11.61
N LEU A 481 -14.79 -10.69 12.03
CA LEU A 481 -16.00 -10.36 12.78
C LEU A 481 -17.29 -10.77 12.06
N ARG A 482 -17.36 -10.52 10.75
CA ARG A 482 -18.51 -10.94 9.93
C ARG A 482 -18.68 -12.46 9.90
N ARG A 483 -17.58 -13.20 9.86
CA ARG A 483 -17.59 -14.67 9.91
C ARG A 483 -18.28 -15.21 11.15
N TYR A 484 -18.17 -14.50 12.27
CA TYR A 484 -18.80 -14.85 13.56
C TYR A 484 -20.12 -14.12 13.82
N GLY A 485 -20.71 -13.47 12.79
CA GLY A 485 -22.00 -12.78 12.91
C GLY A 485 -21.95 -11.41 13.60
N CYS A 486 -20.75 -10.91 13.96
CA CYS A 486 -20.57 -9.58 14.56
C CYS A 486 -20.57 -8.47 13.50
N THR A 487 -21.54 -8.52 12.56
CA THR A 487 -21.60 -7.64 11.39
C THR A 487 -21.71 -6.17 11.75
N ALA A 488 -22.54 -5.83 12.75
CA ALA A 488 -22.72 -4.44 13.16
C ALA A 488 -21.42 -3.81 13.71
N LEU A 489 -20.64 -4.57 14.49
CA LEU A 489 -19.33 -4.13 14.99
C LEU A 489 -18.33 -3.96 13.84
N ALA A 490 -18.29 -4.91 12.91
CA ALA A 490 -17.44 -4.81 11.73
C ALA A 490 -17.76 -3.56 10.90
N GLU A 491 -19.04 -3.27 10.66
CA GLU A 491 -19.47 -2.07 9.93
C GLU A 491 -19.11 -0.78 10.66
N ASP A 492 -19.27 -0.71 11.98
CA ASP A 492 -18.88 0.47 12.77
C ASP A 492 -17.38 0.75 12.65
N ILE A 493 -16.55 -0.28 12.78
CA ILE A 493 -15.10 -0.19 12.61
C ILE A 493 -14.76 0.29 11.19
N LEU A 494 -15.33 -0.31 10.15
CA LEU A 494 -15.06 0.09 8.76
C LEU A 494 -15.53 1.52 8.48
N ARG A 495 -16.70 1.94 8.98
CA ARG A 495 -17.18 3.31 8.82
C ARG A 495 -16.27 4.32 9.49
N LYS A 496 -15.77 4.02 10.69
CA LYS A 496 -14.79 4.86 11.38
C LYS A 496 -13.47 4.90 10.62
N THR A 497 -12.99 3.77 10.12
CA THR A 497 -11.76 3.66 9.32
C THR A 497 -11.83 4.55 8.08
N VAL A 498 -12.89 4.41 7.28
CA VAL A 498 -13.10 5.22 6.07
C VAL A 498 -13.25 6.71 6.43
N ARG A 499 -14.05 7.03 7.47
CA ARG A 499 -14.27 8.41 7.89
C ARG A 499 -12.99 9.13 8.29
N PHE A 500 -12.13 8.49 9.08
CA PHE A 500 -10.90 9.12 9.56
C PHE A 500 -9.82 9.16 8.48
N ALA A 501 -9.74 8.17 7.60
CA ALA A 501 -8.88 8.24 6.42
C ALA A 501 -9.31 9.37 5.47
N ASP A 502 -10.63 9.57 5.25
CA ASP A 502 -11.17 10.69 4.47
C ASP A 502 -10.88 12.04 5.12
N GLN A 503 -10.98 12.12 6.46
CA GLN A 503 -10.62 13.35 7.20
C GLN A 503 -9.17 13.74 6.91
N TRP A 504 -8.21 12.84 7.11
CA TRP A 504 -6.80 13.14 6.88
C TRP A 504 -6.48 13.39 5.42
N TYR A 505 -7.15 12.69 4.49
CA TYR A 505 -7.06 13.05 3.08
C TYR A 505 -7.54 14.49 2.81
N ARG A 506 -8.65 14.91 3.39
CA ARG A 506 -9.15 16.28 3.25
C ARG A 506 -8.24 17.32 3.88
N ASP A 507 -7.60 16.99 4.97
CA ASP A 507 -6.69 17.89 5.69
C ASP A 507 -5.31 17.96 5.02
N ASP A 508 -4.72 16.81 4.67
CA ASP A 508 -3.33 16.70 4.24
C ASP A 508 -3.15 16.36 2.74
N GLY A 509 -4.22 15.99 2.01
CA GLY A 509 -4.20 15.66 0.58
C GLY A 509 -3.62 14.29 0.22
N VAL A 510 -3.29 13.46 1.20
CA VAL A 510 -2.63 12.15 0.99
C VAL A 510 -3.32 11.03 1.76
N ILE A 511 -3.08 9.76 1.36
CA ILE A 511 -3.48 8.55 2.09
C ILE A 511 -2.22 7.99 2.76
N TYR A 512 -2.28 7.79 4.07
CA TYR A 512 -1.12 7.37 4.86
C TYR A 512 -0.98 5.87 5.02
N GLU A 513 0.24 5.42 5.30
CA GLU A 513 0.60 4.06 5.65
C GLU A 513 -0.11 3.60 6.92
N PHE A 514 -0.09 4.42 7.97
CA PHE A 514 -0.76 4.20 9.27
C PHE A 514 -1.24 5.53 9.88
N TYR A 515 -2.09 5.43 10.91
CA TYR A 515 -2.82 6.56 11.49
C TYR A 515 -2.75 6.58 13.01
N ASP A 516 -2.91 7.76 13.61
CA ASP A 516 -2.99 7.91 15.07
C ASP A 516 -4.31 7.33 15.61
N SER A 517 -4.23 6.40 16.55
CA SER A 517 -5.41 5.78 17.17
C SER A 517 -6.26 6.75 18.01
N SER A 518 -5.68 7.84 18.51
CA SER A 518 -6.44 8.92 19.16
C SER A 518 -7.08 9.89 18.17
N ASN A 519 -6.65 9.89 16.92
CA ASN A 519 -7.01 10.83 15.86
C ASN A 519 -6.71 12.31 16.22
N LEU A 520 -5.75 12.54 17.08
CA LEU A 520 -5.33 13.88 17.52
C LEU A 520 -4.07 14.37 16.82
N ARG A 521 -3.20 13.44 16.41
CA ARG A 521 -1.95 13.75 15.71
C ARG A 521 -2.10 13.47 14.22
N ALA A 522 -1.61 14.41 13.41
CA ALA A 522 -1.46 14.14 11.99
C ALA A 522 -0.56 12.89 11.80
N PRO A 523 -0.92 11.96 10.90
CA PRO A 523 -0.09 10.77 10.65
C PRO A 523 1.35 11.12 10.26
N SER A 524 1.54 12.25 9.57
CA SER A 524 2.85 12.82 9.25
C SER A 524 3.72 13.18 10.46
N ARG A 525 3.17 13.15 11.67
CA ARG A 525 3.86 13.44 12.93
C ARG A 525 3.96 12.23 13.86
N LEU A 526 3.67 11.06 13.36
CA LEU A 526 3.88 9.80 14.08
C LEU A 526 5.33 9.33 13.90
N ASN A 527 5.83 8.62 14.90
CA ASN A 527 7.14 8.01 14.83
C ASN A 527 7.09 6.77 13.93
N ARG A 528 8.23 6.39 13.38
CA ARG A 528 8.41 5.18 12.58
C ARG A 528 9.77 4.55 12.86
N LYS A 529 9.77 3.27 13.23
CA LYS A 529 10.99 2.46 13.52
C LYS A 529 11.90 3.09 14.60
N GLY A 530 11.29 3.57 15.69
CA GLY A 530 12.03 4.14 16.84
C GLY A 530 12.56 5.55 16.64
N ALA A 531 12.47 6.12 15.43
CA ALA A 531 12.93 7.48 15.18
C ALA A 531 11.95 8.51 15.74
N PRO A 532 12.43 9.61 16.32
CA PRO A 532 11.59 10.74 16.67
C PRO A 532 11.02 11.38 15.41
N PHE A 533 9.91 12.11 15.58
CA PHE A 533 9.34 12.90 14.49
C PHE A 533 10.38 13.88 13.95
N GLU A 534 10.53 13.89 12.64
CA GLU A 534 11.26 14.90 11.89
C GLU A 534 10.36 15.55 10.84
N PRO A 535 10.62 16.80 10.41
CA PRO A 535 9.92 17.39 9.29
C PRO A 535 10.01 16.49 8.06
N TYR A 536 8.94 16.45 7.26
CA TYR A 536 8.91 15.62 6.07
C TYR A 536 10.10 15.90 5.16
N HIS A 537 10.82 14.83 4.88
CA HIS A 537 11.87 14.80 3.88
C HIS A 537 11.62 13.60 2.98
N ILE A 538 11.81 13.75 1.70
CA ILE A 538 11.40 12.76 0.72
C ILE A 538 12.17 11.44 0.81
N ASP A 539 13.41 11.47 1.25
CA ASP A 539 14.24 10.28 1.44
C ASP A 539 14.01 9.61 2.80
N VAL A 540 13.12 10.17 3.61
CA VAL A 540 13.03 9.80 5.01
C VAL A 540 12.03 8.68 5.21
N ARG A 541 12.55 7.54 5.64
CA ARG A 541 11.79 6.37 6.09
C ARG A 541 11.30 6.49 7.54
N LEU A 542 11.33 7.69 8.11
CA LEU A 542 11.14 7.91 9.55
C LEU A 542 9.75 8.39 9.92
N GLN A 543 8.85 8.49 8.94
CA GLN A 543 7.48 8.95 9.12
C GLN A 543 6.50 7.99 8.44
N ALA A 544 5.20 8.10 8.78
CA ALA A 544 4.15 7.42 8.03
C ALA A 544 4.25 7.80 6.55
N ILE A 545 4.43 6.78 5.71
CA ILE A 545 4.57 6.96 4.27
C ILE A 545 3.27 7.54 3.69
N ARG A 546 3.40 8.40 2.70
CA ARG A 546 2.29 9.06 2.02
C ARG A 546 1.92 8.35 0.74
N ASP A 547 0.63 8.41 0.40
CA ASP A 547 0.05 7.74 -0.76
C ASP A 547 0.41 6.24 -0.82
N TYR A 548 0.09 5.55 0.28
CA TYR A 548 0.46 4.16 0.48
C TYR A 548 -0.53 3.18 -0.19
N GLY A 549 0.02 2.18 -0.87
CA GLY A 549 -0.70 1.26 -1.75
C GLY A 549 -1.79 0.47 -1.08
N TRP A 550 -1.46 -0.36 -0.09
CA TRP A 550 -2.50 -1.17 0.54
C TRP A 550 -3.56 -0.35 1.27
N SER A 551 -3.18 0.82 1.83
CA SER A 551 -4.18 1.70 2.44
C SER A 551 -5.21 2.14 1.41
N SER A 552 -4.76 2.50 0.21
CA SER A 552 -5.63 2.96 -0.87
C SER A 552 -6.47 1.82 -1.45
N THR A 553 -5.89 0.65 -1.71
CA THR A 553 -6.61 -0.50 -2.27
C THR A 553 -7.64 -1.07 -1.30
N LEU A 554 -7.30 -1.16 -0.01
CA LEU A 554 -8.21 -1.67 1.00
C LEU A 554 -9.29 -0.65 1.38
N LEU A 555 -8.99 0.67 1.37
CA LEU A 555 -10.04 1.70 1.50
C LEU A 555 -11.06 1.60 0.37
N LEU A 556 -10.61 1.40 -0.87
CA LEU A 556 -11.51 1.19 -2.00
C LEU A 556 -12.39 -0.05 -1.79
N ASP A 557 -11.81 -1.16 -1.36
CA ASP A 557 -12.57 -2.38 -1.06
C ASP A 557 -13.55 -2.18 0.11
N MET A 558 -13.15 -1.49 1.19
CA MET A 558 -14.04 -1.14 2.32
C MET A 558 -15.21 -0.25 1.86
N LEU A 559 -14.95 0.72 0.99
CA LEU A 559 -16.00 1.57 0.40
C LEU A 559 -16.99 0.75 -0.41
N ARG A 560 -16.53 -0.21 -1.23
CA ARG A 560 -17.39 -1.14 -1.96
C ARG A 560 -18.20 -2.05 -1.04
N GLN A 561 -17.66 -2.45 0.09
CA GLN A 561 -18.38 -3.24 1.10
C GLN A 561 -19.47 -2.44 1.82
N LEU A 562 -19.18 -1.16 2.17
CA LEU A 562 -20.11 -0.27 2.88
C LEU A 562 -21.19 0.33 1.98
N TYR A 563 -20.87 0.53 0.71
CA TYR A 563 -21.72 1.16 -0.30
C TYR A 563 -21.76 0.30 -1.57
N PRO A 564 -22.36 -0.90 -1.50
CA PRO A 564 -22.44 -1.76 -2.67
C PRO A 564 -23.25 -1.09 -3.77
N GLU A 565 -22.79 -1.21 -5.01
CA GLU A 565 -23.56 -0.74 -6.17
C GLU A 565 -24.92 -1.46 -6.19
N LYS A 566 -25.99 -0.70 -6.43
CA LYS A 566 -27.29 -1.30 -6.67
C LYS A 566 -27.19 -2.05 -7.99
N ARG A 567 -27.18 -3.37 -7.92
CA ARG A 567 -27.23 -4.27 -9.09
C ARG A 567 -28.54 -4.10 -9.83
#